data_03cc4a4a5c5f5c8ac6be570d3f5ece45
#
_entry.id   03cc4a4a5c5f5c8ac6be570d3f5ece45
#
_cell.length_a   1.000
_cell.length_b   1.000
_cell.length_c   1.000
_cell.angle_alpha   90.00
_cell.angle_beta   90.00
_cell.angle_gamma   90.00
#
_symmetry.space_group_name_H-M   'P 1'
#
loop_
_entity.id
_entity.type
_entity.pdbx_description
1 polymer ?
#
loop_
_entity_poly.entity_id
_entity_poly.type
_entity_poly.pdbx_seq_one_letter_code
_entity_poly.pdbx_strand_id
1 'polypeptide(L)'
;MRGQSHGFTLIELMIVVAIVGILAAVALPAYRTYLARAAEQACLQEASAYAKVVFSLLNEDVLPAALPSPPLAACETLTQGVDFNTNLVGVPRSPGIRTALCVMNNAHCSF
;
A
#
# COMPACT_ATOMS: atom_id res chain seq x y z
N MET A 1 37.42 -37.12 30.78
CA MET A 1 36.32 -37.31 29.83
C MET A 1 36.55 -36.44 28.60
N ARG A 2 36.74 -37.03 27.45
CA ARG A 2 36.88 -36.28 26.20
C ARG A 2 35.48 -36.09 25.60
N GLY A 3 34.97 -34.88 25.62
CA GLY A 3 33.75 -34.54 24.94
C GLY A 3 33.96 -34.63 23.42
N GLN A 4 33.22 -35.49 22.73
CA GLN A 4 33.22 -35.54 21.29
C GLN A 4 32.45 -34.31 20.76
N SER A 5 33.17 -33.36 20.19
CA SER A 5 32.58 -32.25 19.46
C SER A 5 32.18 -32.79 18.09
N HIS A 6 30.87 -32.96 17.88
CA HIS A 6 30.33 -33.26 16.56
C HIS A 6 30.23 -31.95 15.76
N GLY A 7 31.13 -31.74 14.81
CA GLY A 7 31.04 -30.64 13.85
C GLY A 7 30.10 -30.98 12.68
N PHE A 8 29.57 -29.94 12.02
CA PHE A 8 28.84 -30.11 10.77
C PHE A 8 29.71 -30.59 9.64
N THR A 9 29.20 -31.48 8.82
CA THR A 9 29.87 -31.87 7.58
C THR A 9 29.67 -30.82 6.48
N LEU A 10 30.62 -30.73 5.54
CA LEU A 10 30.52 -29.78 4.43
C LEU A 10 29.27 -30.04 3.58
N ILE A 11 28.89 -31.30 3.37
CA ILE A 11 27.70 -31.67 2.59
C ILE A 11 26.40 -31.26 3.30
N GLU A 12 26.32 -31.36 4.62
CA GLU A 12 25.15 -30.89 5.39
C GLU A 12 24.95 -29.40 5.22
N LEU A 13 26.03 -28.60 5.25
CA LEU A 13 25.96 -27.17 5.01
C LEU A 13 25.52 -26.86 3.56
N MET A 14 26.07 -27.58 2.58
CA MET A 14 25.72 -27.39 1.17
C MET A 14 24.22 -27.66 0.90
N ILE A 15 23.66 -28.71 1.48
CA ILE A 15 22.24 -29.04 1.32
C ILE A 15 21.36 -27.94 1.94
N VAL A 16 21.68 -27.45 3.12
CA VAL A 16 20.93 -26.40 3.79
C VAL A 16 20.92 -25.11 2.96
N VAL A 17 22.09 -24.68 2.48
CA VAL A 17 22.21 -23.48 1.63
C VAL A 17 21.42 -23.66 0.33
N ALA A 18 21.47 -24.83 -0.30
CA ALA A 18 20.72 -25.13 -1.51
C ALA A 18 19.19 -25.02 -1.30
N ILE A 19 18.69 -25.61 -0.20
CA ILE A 19 17.25 -25.55 0.13
C ILE A 19 16.81 -24.12 0.41
N VAL A 20 17.57 -23.36 1.21
CA VAL A 20 17.27 -21.96 1.52
C VAL A 20 17.29 -21.13 0.24
N GLY A 21 18.25 -21.36 -0.65
CA GLY A 21 18.32 -20.67 -1.95
C GLY A 21 17.07 -20.90 -2.82
N ILE A 22 16.58 -22.14 -2.90
CA ILE A 22 15.37 -22.48 -3.65
C ILE A 22 14.14 -21.80 -3.02
N LEU A 23 13.99 -21.88 -1.72
CA LEU A 23 12.87 -21.25 -1.03
C LEU A 23 12.88 -19.72 -1.19
N ALA A 24 14.04 -19.09 -1.08
CA ALA A 24 14.18 -17.66 -1.29
C ALA A 24 13.84 -17.22 -2.73
N ALA A 25 14.23 -18.02 -3.72
CA ALA A 25 13.95 -17.73 -5.13
C ALA A 25 12.45 -17.64 -5.44
N VAL A 26 11.63 -18.42 -4.74
CA VAL A 26 10.17 -18.41 -4.89
C VAL A 26 9.52 -17.34 -3.99
N ALA A 27 10.03 -17.18 -2.76
CA ALA A 27 9.42 -16.30 -1.77
C ALA A 27 9.61 -14.80 -2.07
N LEU A 28 10.78 -14.39 -2.56
CA LEU A 28 11.08 -12.97 -2.78
C LEU A 28 10.18 -12.29 -3.83
N PRO A 29 9.91 -12.87 -5.01
CA PRO A 29 8.98 -12.27 -5.98
C PRO A 29 7.57 -12.15 -5.43
N ALA A 30 7.08 -13.18 -4.73
CA ALA A 30 5.75 -13.18 -4.13
C ALA A 30 5.63 -12.08 -3.05
N TYR A 31 6.65 -11.93 -2.22
CA TYR A 31 6.69 -10.90 -1.18
C TYR A 31 6.66 -9.47 -1.75
N ARG A 32 7.40 -9.21 -2.83
CA ARG A 32 7.38 -7.91 -3.52
C ARG A 32 6.00 -7.58 -4.07
N THR A 33 5.34 -8.55 -4.70
CA THR A 33 3.97 -8.38 -5.19
C THR A 33 2.98 -8.10 -4.07
N TYR A 34 3.15 -8.79 -2.94
CA TYR A 34 2.33 -8.54 -1.75
C TYR A 34 2.50 -7.13 -1.20
N LEU A 35 3.74 -6.65 -1.09
CA LEU A 35 4.04 -5.28 -0.65
C LEU A 35 3.43 -4.22 -1.57
N ALA A 36 3.52 -4.43 -2.89
CA ALA A 36 2.92 -3.51 -3.85
C ALA A 36 1.41 -3.41 -3.68
N ARG A 37 0.72 -4.54 -3.57
CA ARG A 37 -0.73 -4.59 -3.33
C ARG A 37 -1.11 -3.97 -1.99
N ALA A 38 -0.32 -4.20 -0.95
CA ALA A 38 -0.57 -3.61 0.36
C ALA A 38 -0.47 -2.08 0.33
N ALA A 39 0.53 -1.52 -0.35
CA ALA A 39 0.69 -0.08 -0.53
C ALA A 39 -0.48 0.52 -1.33
N GLU A 40 -0.92 -0.13 -2.40
CA GLU A 40 -2.07 0.28 -3.20
C GLU A 40 -3.36 0.29 -2.37
N GLN A 41 -3.64 -0.77 -1.62
CA GLN A 41 -4.82 -0.87 -0.77
C GLN A 41 -4.81 0.17 0.36
N ALA A 42 -3.67 0.43 0.95
CA ALA A 42 -3.53 1.45 1.99
C ALA A 42 -3.86 2.86 1.44
N CYS A 43 -3.34 3.20 0.25
CA CYS A 43 -3.67 4.46 -0.42
C CYS A 43 -5.15 4.53 -0.83
N LEU A 44 -5.74 3.45 -1.33
CA LEU A 44 -7.16 3.40 -1.66
C LEU A 44 -8.04 3.66 -0.43
N GLN A 45 -7.71 3.07 0.71
CA GLN A 45 -8.45 3.29 1.96
C GLN A 45 -8.32 4.74 2.46
N GLU A 46 -7.12 5.30 2.39
CA GLU A 46 -6.89 6.71 2.75
C GLU A 46 -7.67 7.66 1.85
N ALA A 47 -7.62 7.45 0.54
CA ALA A 47 -8.37 8.23 -0.44
C ALA A 47 -9.89 8.08 -0.24
N SER A 48 -10.38 6.87 0.06
CA SER A 48 -11.79 6.61 0.33
C SER A 48 -12.27 7.30 1.60
N ALA A 49 -11.48 7.27 2.67
CA ALA A 49 -11.82 7.98 3.91
C ALA A 49 -11.87 9.50 3.69
N TYR A 50 -10.89 10.05 3.00
CA TYR A 50 -10.85 11.47 2.66
C TYR A 50 -12.01 11.89 1.76
N ALA A 51 -12.32 11.11 0.72
CA ALA A 51 -13.45 11.37 -0.18
C ALA A 51 -14.78 11.44 0.56
N LYS A 52 -15.02 10.56 1.54
CA LYS A 52 -16.23 10.56 2.36
C LYS A 52 -16.35 11.81 3.23
N VAL A 53 -15.24 12.24 3.82
CA VAL A 53 -15.20 13.49 4.62
C VAL A 53 -15.51 14.69 3.75
N VAL A 54 -14.85 14.82 2.59
CA VAL A 54 -15.10 15.92 1.64
C VAL A 54 -16.54 15.89 1.15
N PHE A 55 -17.06 14.72 0.79
CA PHE A 55 -18.45 14.55 0.34
C PHE A 55 -19.45 15.00 1.41
N SER A 56 -19.22 14.65 2.68
CA SER A 56 -20.08 15.09 3.78
C SER A 56 -20.06 16.62 3.95
N LEU A 57 -18.86 17.22 3.93
CA LEU A 57 -18.71 18.67 4.07
C LEU A 57 -19.30 19.45 2.91
N LEU A 58 -19.18 18.93 1.69
CA LEU A 58 -19.82 19.55 0.51
C LEU A 58 -21.36 19.50 0.59
N ASN A 59 -21.95 18.46 1.18
CA ASN A 59 -23.39 18.39 1.44
C ASN A 59 -23.86 19.39 2.53
N GLU A 60 -22.95 19.86 3.38
CA GLU A 60 -23.20 20.90 4.39
C GLU A 60 -22.90 22.32 3.86
N ASP A 61 -22.77 22.48 2.55
CA ASP A 61 -22.45 23.76 1.89
C ASP A 61 -21.14 24.43 2.39
N VAL A 62 -20.19 23.62 2.82
CA VAL A 62 -18.86 24.12 3.22
C VAL A 62 -18.11 24.63 1.99
N LEU A 63 -17.59 25.84 2.06
CA LEU A 63 -16.84 26.46 0.96
C LEU A 63 -15.57 25.64 0.63
N PRO A 64 -15.19 25.48 -0.65
CA PRO A 64 -14.00 24.75 -1.06
C PRO A 64 -12.71 25.15 -0.34
N ALA A 65 -12.57 26.43 -0.01
CA ALA A 65 -11.43 26.95 0.73
C ALA A 65 -11.34 26.47 2.20
N ALA A 66 -12.46 25.99 2.77
CA ALA A 66 -12.53 25.48 4.14
C ALA A 66 -12.46 23.95 4.21
N LEU A 67 -12.36 23.27 3.07
CA LEU A 67 -12.21 21.81 3.03
C LEU A 67 -10.83 21.39 3.55
N PRO A 68 -10.74 20.27 4.28
CA PRO A 68 -9.47 19.80 4.81
C PRO A 68 -8.52 19.40 3.67
N SER A 69 -7.23 19.65 3.88
CA SER A 69 -6.20 19.11 2.98
C SER A 69 -6.13 17.59 3.09
N PRO A 70 -5.81 16.88 1.99
CA PRO A 70 -5.70 15.44 2.01
C PRO A 70 -4.56 14.98 2.94
N PRO A 71 -4.79 13.94 3.75
CA PRO A 71 -3.70 13.30 4.48
C PRO A 71 -2.80 12.56 3.48
N LEU A 72 -1.49 12.55 3.70
CA LEU A 72 -0.51 11.90 2.84
C LEU A 72 0.29 10.86 3.62
N ALA A 73 -0.41 9.99 4.35
CA ALA A 73 0.21 8.93 5.12
C ALA A 73 0.51 7.70 4.25
N ALA A 74 -0.49 7.19 3.55
CA ALA A 74 -0.39 6.00 2.71
C ALA A 74 -0.24 6.35 1.21
N CYS A 75 -0.85 7.44 0.75
CA CYS A 75 -0.64 7.97 -0.58
C CYS A 75 0.60 8.87 -0.64
N GLU A 76 1.32 8.84 -1.75
CA GLU A 76 2.37 9.82 -2.04
C GLU A 76 1.78 11.16 -2.43
N THR A 77 0.75 11.12 -3.28
CA THR A 77 -0.05 12.28 -3.64
C THR A 77 -1.54 11.93 -3.60
N LEU A 78 -2.36 12.87 -3.20
CA LEU A 78 -3.81 12.77 -3.23
C LEU A 78 -4.38 14.13 -3.63
N THR A 79 -5.19 14.16 -4.67
CA THR A 79 -5.83 15.38 -5.15
C THR A 79 -6.75 15.95 -4.08
N GLN A 80 -6.72 17.26 -3.87
CA GLN A 80 -7.63 17.93 -2.95
C GLN A 80 -9.06 17.95 -3.51
N GLY A 81 -10.02 17.62 -2.67
CA GLY A 81 -11.44 17.73 -3.02
C GLY A 81 -11.86 19.20 -3.07
N VAL A 82 -12.62 19.57 -4.08
CA VAL A 82 -13.12 20.94 -4.26
C VAL A 82 -14.61 21.00 -4.56
N ASP A 83 -15.16 20.01 -5.24
CA ASP A 83 -16.57 19.90 -5.62
C ASP A 83 -17.00 18.45 -5.92
N PHE A 84 -18.28 18.25 -6.23
CA PHE A 84 -18.81 16.92 -6.58
C PHE A 84 -18.43 16.44 -7.99
N ASN A 85 -17.89 17.29 -8.85
CA ASN A 85 -17.58 16.99 -10.24
C ASN A 85 -16.09 16.65 -10.44
N THR A 86 -15.24 17.09 -9.51
CA THR A 86 -13.81 16.86 -9.58
C THR A 86 -13.44 15.56 -8.86
N ASN A 87 -13.02 14.55 -9.61
CA ASN A 87 -12.59 13.27 -9.05
C ASN A 87 -11.26 13.41 -8.30
N LEU A 88 -11.10 12.63 -7.24
CA LEU A 88 -9.84 12.55 -6.50
C LEU A 88 -8.98 11.43 -7.07
N VAL A 89 -7.70 11.70 -7.22
CA VAL A 89 -6.71 10.72 -7.66
C VAL A 89 -5.66 10.55 -6.58
N GLY A 90 -5.54 9.34 -6.07
CA GLY A 90 -4.53 8.96 -5.08
C GLY A 90 -3.43 8.12 -5.73
N VAL A 91 -2.18 8.56 -5.61
CA VAL A 91 -1.01 7.80 -6.06
C VAL A 91 -0.41 7.09 -4.84
N PRO A 92 -0.30 5.76 -4.84
CA PRO A 92 0.27 5.03 -3.72
C PRO A 92 1.77 5.28 -3.59
N ARG A 93 2.29 5.11 -2.37
CA ARG A 93 3.74 5.09 -2.16
C ARG A 93 4.35 3.84 -2.77
N SER A 94 5.63 3.93 -3.19
CA SER A 94 6.38 2.77 -3.68
C SER A 94 6.34 1.64 -2.62
N PRO A 95 6.17 0.37 -3.02
CA PRO A 95 6.20 -0.17 -4.38
C PRO A 95 4.83 -0.24 -5.09
N GLY A 96 3.79 0.39 -4.59
CA GLY A 96 2.48 0.45 -5.25
C GLY A 96 2.55 1.22 -6.58
N ILE A 97 1.77 0.80 -7.57
CA ILE A 97 1.75 1.39 -8.92
C ILE A 97 0.36 1.79 -9.39
N ARG A 98 -0.70 1.13 -8.90
CA ARG A 98 -2.08 1.44 -9.30
C ARG A 98 -2.61 2.63 -8.52
N THR A 99 -3.07 3.63 -9.25
CA THR A 99 -3.70 4.82 -8.67
C THR A 99 -5.12 4.53 -8.23
N ALA A 100 -5.52 5.11 -7.09
CA ALA A 100 -6.90 5.09 -6.63
C ALA A 100 -7.67 6.25 -7.26
N LEU A 101 -8.84 5.98 -7.82
CA LEU A 101 -9.74 6.97 -8.36
C LEU A 101 -11.02 7.03 -7.51
N CYS A 102 -11.31 8.20 -6.94
CA CYS A 102 -12.52 8.43 -6.19
C CYS A 102 -13.46 9.34 -6.99
N VAL A 103 -14.65 8.83 -7.28
CA VAL A 103 -15.71 9.59 -7.96
C VAL A 103 -16.52 10.34 -6.91
N MET A 104 -16.48 11.67 -6.95
CA MET A 104 -17.00 12.50 -5.87
C MET A 104 -18.52 12.61 -5.83
N ASN A 105 -19.23 12.29 -6.91
CA ASN A 105 -20.71 12.32 -6.91
C ASN A 105 -21.35 11.27 -5.97
N ASN A 106 -20.63 10.23 -5.61
CA ASN A 106 -21.07 9.16 -4.71
C ASN A 106 -20.01 8.74 -3.67
N ALA A 107 -18.89 9.46 -3.62
CA ALA A 107 -17.74 9.18 -2.75
C ALA A 107 -17.22 7.72 -2.85
N HIS A 108 -17.34 7.11 -4.04
CA HIS A 108 -16.85 5.75 -4.31
C HIS A 108 -15.44 5.77 -4.89
N CYS A 109 -14.57 4.94 -4.32
CA CYS A 109 -13.18 4.82 -4.76
C CYS A 109 -12.89 3.40 -5.27
N SER A 110 -12.11 3.32 -6.35
CA SER A 110 -11.65 2.05 -6.95
C SER A 110 -10.30 2.25 -7.64
N PHE A 111 -9.73 1.16 -8.14
CA PHE A 111 -8.55 1.19 -9.00
C PHE A 111 -8.96 1.28 -10.47
#